data_a630311d17a2ae4767d3ab0581165c03
#
_entry.id   a630311d17a2ae4767d3ab0581165c03
#
_cell.length_a   1.000
_cell.length_b   1.000
_cell.length_c   1.000
_cell.angle_alpha   90.00
_cell.angle_beta   90.00
_cell.angle_gamma   90.00
#
_symmetry.space_group_name_H-M   'P 1'
#
loop_
_entity.id
_entity.type
_entity.pdbx_description
1 polymer ?
#
loop_
_entity_poly.entity_id
_entity_poly.type
_entity_poly.pdbx_seq_one_letter_code
_entity_poly.pdbx_strand_id
1 'polypeptide(L)'
;MKHPQQATPDLALRLRARAGLVAVDDKTVQYLKGRPLAPGANAANETAAAVEWDQAVTYWKTLHSDPNAKFDATVSIDASTLVPQVTWGTSPEMALGINDRVPDPDKEKDANKRNAIERALTYMGLTPGKALVDIYVDKVFIGSCTNSRIEDMREAAAVVRALGRKVASNVRMAMVVPGSGLVKEQAEREGLHQIFKAAGFEWREPGCSMCLAMNADRLEPGERCASTSNRNFEGRQGAGGRTHLVSPAMAAAAAIHGHFVDVRQFV
;
A
#
# COMPACT_ATOMS: atom_id res chain seq x y z
N MET A 1 -4.66 -9.21 -2.14
CA MET A 1 -5.72 -8.60 -1.28
C MET A 1 -5.09 -8.19 0.04
N LYS A 2 -5.18 -6.90 0.43
CA LYS A 2 -4.66 -6.44 1.74
C LYS A 2 -5.38 -7.16 2.87
N HIS A 3 -4.65 -7.54 3.90
CA HIS A 3 -5.23 -8.14 5.10
C HIS A 3 -6.22 -7.16 5.76
N PRO A 4 -7.42 -7.58 6.19
CA PRO A 4 -8.45 -6.69 6.75
C PRO A 4 -7.93 -5.78 7.87
N GLN A 5 -7.07 -6.29 8.75
CA GLN A 5 -6.48 -5.53 9.86
C GLN A 5 -5.53 -4.41 9.42
N GLN A 6 -4.99 -4.44 8.20
CA GLN A 6 -4.13 -3.38 7.68
C GLN A 6 -4.92 -2.19 7.14
N ALA A 7 -6.16 -2.44 6.71
CA ALA A 7 -7.01 -1.41 6.12
C ALA A 7 -7.67 -0.50 7.18
N THR A 8 -7.78 -0.97 8.43
CA THR A 8 -8.65 -0.33 9.44
C THR A 8 -8.22 1.09 9.84
N PRO A 9 -6.96 1.38 10.23
CA PRO A 9 -6.54 2.73 10.57
C PRO A 9 -6.61 3.67 9.36
N ASP A 10 -6.25 3.16 8.19
CA ASP A 10 -6.26 3.90 6.94
C ASP A 10 -7.69 4.20 6.47
N LEU A 11 -8.59 3.23 6.60
CA LEU A 11 -10.00 3.37 6.26
C LEU A 11 -10.70 4.36 7.19
N ALA A 12 -10.52 4.25 8.52
CA ALA A 12 -11.08 5.18 9.49
C ALA A 12 -10.65 6.63 9.19
N LEU A 13 -9.38 6.82 8.86
CA LEU A 13 -8.83 8.12 8.54
C LEU A 13 -9.38 8.70 7.23
N ARG A 14 -9.57 7.86 6.20
CA ARG A 14 -10.16 8.25 4.91
C ARG A 14 -11.63 8.61 5.03
N LEU A 15 -12.37 7.88 5.84
CA LEU A 15 -13.78 8.13 6.13
C LEU A 15 -13.99 9.24 7.17
N ARG A 16 -12.93 9.87 7.69
CA ARG A 16 -12.96 10.82 8.81
C ARG A 16 -13.67 10.26 10.04
N ALA A 17 -13.65 8.95 10.21
CA ALA A 17 -14.21 8.25 11.34
C ALA A 17 -13.25 8.25 12.52
N ARG A 18 -13.77 8.23 13.74
CA ARG A 18 -12.95 8.15 14.97
C ARG A 18 -12.32 6.78 15.16
N ALA A 19 -12.95 5.75 14.65
CA ALA A 19 -12.46 4.37 14.70
C ALA A 19 -12.91 3.58 13.46
N GLY A 20 -12.18 2.51 13.16
CA GLY A 20 -12.55 1.53 12.17
C GLY A 20 -12.49 0.14 12.81
N LEU A 21 -13.58 -0.60 12.75
CA LEU A 21 -13.67 -1.95 13.26
C LEU A 21 -13.86 -2.91 12.08
N VAL A 22 -13.13 -4.02 12.10
CA VAL A 22 -13.26 -5.10 11.10
C VAL A 22 -13.67 -6.36 11.85
N ALA A 23 -14.76 -6.99 11.42
CA ALA A 23 -15.18 -8.25 11.97
C ALA A 23 -14.11 -9.33 11.79
N VAL A 24 -13.98 -10.22 12.78
CA VAL A 24 -13.04 -11.33 12.73
C VAL A 24 -13.52 -12.36 11.71
N ASP A 25 -12.68 -12.67 10.74
CA ASP A 25 -12.91 -13.72 9.74
C ASP A 25 -11.86 -14.84 9.85
N ASP A 26 -12.01 -15.89 9.07
CA ASP A 26 -11.09 -17.02 9.08
C ASP A 26 -9.66 -16.61 8.62
N LYS A 27 -9.52 -15.56 7.79
CA LYS A 27 -8.20 -15.02 7.41
C LYS A 27 -7.52 -14.36 8.60
N THR A 28 -8.28 -13.62 9.42
CA THR A 28 -7.78 -13.03 10.67
C THR A 28 -7.30 -14.11 11.62
N VAL A 29 -8.09 -15.17 11.80
CA VAL A 29 -7.74 -16.32 12.65
C VAL A 29 -6.46 -17.00 12.13
N GLN A 30 -6.40 -17.33 10.84
CA GLN A 30 -5.21 -17.94 10.22
C GLN A 30 -3.96 -17.07 10.35
N TYR A 31 -4.10 -15.75 10.20
CA TYR A 31 -2.99 -14.81 10.31
C TYR A 31 -2.38 -14.79 11.71
N LEU A 32 -3.19 -14.93 12.75
CA LEU A 32 -2.75 -14.90 14.14
C LEU A 32 -2.18 -16.25 14.60
N LYS A 33 -2.59 -17.36 13.99
CA LYS A 33 -2.19 -18.70 14.41
C LYS A 33 -0.67 -18.88 14.36
N GLY A 34 -0.10 -19.34 15.48
CA GLY A 34 1.34 -19.58 15.58
C GLY A 34 2.20 -18.32 15.75
N ARG A 35 1.59 -17.13 15.94
CA ARG A 35 2.36 -15.93 16.29
C ARG A 35 2.87 -15.99 17.73
N PRO A 36 4.04 -15.38 18.04
CA PRO A 36 4.69 -15.50 19.36
C PRO A 36 3.84 -15.03 20.55
N LEU A 37 2.88 -14.14 20.32
CA LEU A 37 1.97 -13.61 21.36
C LEU A 37 0.52 -14.02 21.14
N ALA A 38 0.26 -14.99 20.28
CA ALA A 38 -1.07 -15.54 20.08
C ALA A 38 -1.47 -16.41 21.28
N PRO A 39 -2.78 -16.60 21.54
CA PRO A 39 -3.25 -17.55 22.55
C PRO A 39 -2.64 -18.92 22.33
N GLY A 40 -2.21 -19.55 23.41
CA GLY A 40 -1.54 -20.85 23.39
C GLY A 40 -0.04 -20.81 23.09
N ALA A 41 0.54 -19.66 22.70
CA ALA A 41 1.98 -19.56 22.37
C ALA A 41 2.90 -19.90 23.56
N ASN A 42 2.47 -19.68 24.79
CA ASN A 42 3.19 -19.95 26.01
C ASN A 42 2.56 -21.07 26.86
N ALA A 43 1.70 -21.88 26.27
CA ALA A 43 1.03 -22.97 26.98
C ALA A 43 2.04 -24.08 27.38
N ALA A 44 1.72 -24.80 28.43
CA ALA A 44 2.60 -25.84 29.00
C ALA A 44 2.86 -27.02 28.03
N ASN A 45 1.94 -27.26 27.12
CA ASN A 45 2.01 -28.33 26.10
C ASN A 45 1.07 -28.06 24.94
N GLU A 46 1.17 -28.86 23.87
CA GLU A 46 0.36 -28.68 22.65
C GLU A 46 -1.14 -28.80 22.90
N THR A 47 -1.59 -29.66 23.81
CA THR A 47 -3.01 -29.81 24.14
C THR A 47 -3.55 -28.53 24.80
N ALA A 48 -2.83 -27.97 25.77
CA ALA A 48 -3.20 -26.72 26.42
C ALA A 48 -3.19 -25.56 25.40
N ALA A 49 -2.20 -25.53 24.52
CA ALA A 49 -2.12 -24.53 23.44
C ALA A 49 -3.34 -24.59 22.52
N ALA A 50 -3.77 -25.78 22.12
CA ALA A 50 -4.94 -25.97 21.28
C ALA A 50 -6.23 -25.51 21.99
N VAL A 51 -6.39 -25.81 23.27
CA VAL A 51 -7.56 -25.41 24.07
C VAL A 51 -7.63 -23.87 24.17
N GLU A 52 -6.52 -23.21 24.53
CA GLU A 52 -6.47 -21.75 24.63
C GLU A 52 -6.77 -21.07 23.28
N TRP A 53 -6.25 -21.64 22.20
CA TRP A 53 -6.51 -21.16 20.84
C TRP A 53 -7.98 -21.28 20.46
N ASP A 54 -8.59 -22.45 20.67
CA ASP A 54 -9.98 -22.73 20.30
C ASP A 54 -10.96 -21.88 21.12
N GLN A 55 -10.66 -21.65 22.41
CA GLN A 55 -11.44 -20.74 23.26
C GLN A 55 -11.37 -19.31 22.71
N ALA A 56 -10.18 -18.83 22.35
CA ALA A 56 -10.00 -17.50 21.79
C ALA A 56 -10.74 -17.33 20.46
N VAL A 57 -10.62 -18.31 19.55
CA VAL A 57 -11.32 -18.29 18.26
C VAL A 57 -12.83 -18.29 18.45
N THR A 58 -13.33 -19.12 19.37
CA THR A 58 -14.77 -19.17 19.71
C THR A 58 -15.25 -17.81 20.20
N TYR A 59 -14.52 -17.18 21.11
CA TYR A 59 -14.84 -15.85 21.60
C TYR A 59 -14.77 -14.78 20.49
N TRP A 60 -13.72 -14.77 19.69
CA TRP A 60 -13.57 -13.78 18.60
C TRP A 60 -14.69 -13.86 17.58
N LYS A 61 -15.18 -15.05 17.28
CA LYS A 61 -16.33 -15.24 16.38
C LYS A 61 -17.64 -14.68 16.93
N THR A 62 -17.73 -14.36 18.21
CA THR A 62 -18.89 -13.65 18.78
C THR A 62 -18.84 -12.12 18.60
N LEU A 63 -17.69 -11.57 18.15
CA LEU A 63 -17.47 -10.11 18.05
C LEU A 63 -17.99 -9.51 16.73
N HIS A 64 -18.98 -10.10 16.11
CA HIS A 64 -19.69 -9.53 14.98
C HIS A 64 -20.72 -8.49 15.44
N SER A 65 -21.10 -7.60 14.54
CA SER A 65 -22.24 -6.71 14.79
C SER A 65 -23.50 -7.53 15.04
N ASP A 66 -24.35 -7.05 15.93
CA ASP A 66 -25.62 -7.71 16.19
C ASP A 66 -26.49 -7.80 14.93
N PRO A 67 -27.30 -8.88 14.76
CA PRO A 67 -28.14 -9.04 13.57
C PRO A 67 -29.11 -7.87 13.30
N ASN A 68 -29.50 -7.16 14.37
CA ASN A 68 -30.41 -6.02 14.31
C ASN A 68 -29.69 -4.67 14.47
N ALA A 69 -28.35 -4.62 14.32
CA ALA A 69 -27.60 -3.38 14.39
C ALA A 69 -28.10 -2.38 13.33
N LYS A 70 -28.30 -1.15 13.75
CA LYS A 70 -28.71 -0.06 12.86
C LYS A 70 -27.47 0.74 12.44
N PHE A 71 -27.30 0.91 11.15
CA PHE A 71 -26.22 1.69 10.56
C PHE A 71 -26.79 2.92 9.86
N ASP A 72 -26.13 4.07 9.97
CA ASP A 72 -26.51 5.29 9.28
C ASP A 72 -26.37 5.16 7.77
N ALA A 73 -25.39 4.41 7.30
CA ALA A 73 -25.19 4.09 5.90
C ALA A 73 -24.52 2.71 5.73
N THR A 74 -24.86 2.04 4.66
CA THR A 74 -24.26 0.76 4.26
C THR A 74 -23.71 0.88 2.86
N VAL A 75 -22.44 0.48 2.65
CA VAL A 75 -21.80 0.42 1.34
C VAL A 75 -21.39 -1.02 1.07
N SER A 76 -21.83 -1.56 -0.05
CA SER A 76 -21.42 -2.90 -0.52
C SER A 76 -20.50 -2.75 -1.74
N ILE A 77 -19.34 -3.39 -1.70
CA ILE A 77 -18.35 -3.36 -2.78
C ILE A 77 -17.99 -4.78 -3.16
N ASP A 78 -18.19 -5.11 -4.44
CA ASP A 78 -17.66 -6.35 -5.00
C ASP A 78 -16.16 -6.20 -5.25
N ALA A 79 -15.36 -6.85 -4.41
CA ALA A 79 -13.90 -6.78 -4.50
C ALA A 79 -13.34 -7.38 -5.81
N SER A 80 -14.10 -8.26 -6.48
CA SER A 80 -13.67 -8.85 -7.76
C SER A 80 -13.63 -7.83 -8.90
N THR A 81 -14.38 -6.73 -8.79
CA THR A 81 -14.42 -5.65 -9.79
C THR A 81 -13.31 -4.61 -9.61
N LEU A 82 -12.58 -4.66 -8.49
CA LEU A 82 -11.53 -3.69 -8.20
C LEU A 82 -10.31 -3.92 -9.10
N VAL A 83 -9.93 -2.87 -9.82
CA VAL A 83 -8.68 -2.83 -10.60
C VAL A 83 -7.56 -2.20 -9.77
N PRO A 84 -6.27 -2.45 -10.09
CA PRO A 84 -5.16 -1.74 -9.45
C PRO A 84 -5.36 -0.22 -9.53
N GLN A 85 -5.13 0.47 -8.41
CA GLN A 85 -5.38 1.89 -8.25
C GLN A 85 -4.08 2.69 -8.19
N VAL A 86 -4.12 3.90 -8.74
CA VAL A 86 -3.03 4.88 -8.68
C VAL A 86 -3.62 6.23 -8.30
N THR A 87 -3.04 6.93 -7.32
CA THR A 87 -3.44 8.32 -7.06
C THR A 87 -2.85 9.24 -8.12
N TRP A 88 -3.69 10.09 -8.70
CA TRP A 88 -3.29 11.09 -9.70
C TRP A 88 -3.11 12.49 -9.10
N GLY A 89 -3.60 12.72 -7.89
CA GLY A 89 -3.60 14.02 -7.23
C GLY A 89 -2.88 14.01 -5.87
N THR A 90 -3.17 15.01 -5.04
CA THR A 90 -2.50 15.31 -3.77
C THR A 90 -3.25 14.79 -2.54
N SER A 91 -4.20 13.91 -2.72
CA SER A 91 -4.99 13.26 -1.67
C SER A 91 -5.20 11.79 -1.99
N PRO A 92 -5.27 10.87 -1.00
CA PRO A 92 -5.54 9.46 -1.23
C PRO A 92 -6.87 9.15 -1.93
N GLU A 93 -7.85 10.04 -1.81
CA GLU A 93 -9.16 9.93 -2.50
C GLU A 93 -9.08 10.25 -3.99
N MET A 94 -8.04 10.99 -4.42
CA MET A 94 -7.79 11.28 -5.83
C MET A 94 -7.12 10.08 -6.51
N ALA A 95 -7.79 8.93 -6.49
CA ALA A 95 -7.33 7.66 -7.07
C ALA A 95 -8.22 7.23 -8.23
N LEU A 96 -7.61 6.57 -9.20
CA LEU A 96 -8.25 6.01 -10.39
C LEU A 96 -7.71 4.62 -10.69
N GLY A 97 -8.47 3.84 -11.42
CA GLY A 97 -7.99 2.57 -11.97
C GLY A 97 -6.83 2.79 -12.93
N ILE A 98 -5.89 1.86 -12.97
CA ILE A 98 -4.65 1.98 -13.78
C ILE A 98 -4.93 2.25 -15.27
N ASN A 99 -6.05 1.80 -15.81
CA ASN A 99 -6.44 1.98 -17.20
C ASN A 99 -7.18 3.30 -17.46
N ASP A 100 -7.43 4.10 -16.43
CA ASP A 100 -8.13 5.36 -16.53
C ASP A 100 -7.20 6.51 -16.95
N ARG A 101 -7.82 7.67 -17.14
CA ARG A 101 -7.12 8.91 -17.53
C ARG A 101 -7.32 9.98 -16.47
N VAL A 102 -6.30 10.79 -16.32
CA VAL A 102 -6.30 11.97 -15.45
C VAL A 102 -7.54 12.83 -15.74
N PRO A 103 -8.30 13.27 -14.71
CA PRO A 103 -9.52 14.04 -14.90
C PRO A 103 -9.30 15.35 -15.63
N ASP A 104 -10.32 15.76 -16.35
CA ASP A 104 -10.36 17.04 -17.06
C ASP A 104 -11.22 18.02 -16.23
N PRO A 105 -10.63 19.09 -15.70
CA PRO A 105 -11.36 20.07 -14.89
C PRO A 105 -12.50 20.73 -15.65
N ASP A 106 -12.41 20.89 -16.98
CA ASP A 106 -13.47 21.51 -17.80
C ASP A 106 -14.75 20.67 -17.84
N LYS A 107 -14.65 19.39 -17.52
CA LYS A 107 -15.80 18.47 -17.43
C LYS A 107 -16.47 18.44 -16.05
N GLU A 108 -15.83 19.06 -15.04
CA GLU A 108 -16.39 19.12 -13.68
C GLU A 108 -17.33 20.34 -13.54
N LYS A 109 -18.56 20.06 -13.12
CA LYS A 109 -19.60 21.10 -12.97
C LYS A 109 -19.48 21.86 -11.66
N ASP A 110 -19.04 21.20 -10.60
CA ASP A 110 -18.86 21.82 -9.30
C ASP A 110 -17.57 22.67 -9.31
N ALA A 111 -17.71 23.96 -9.05
CA ALA A 111 -16.60 24.90 -9.10
C ALA A 111 -15.50 24.58 -8.05
N ASN A 112 -15.88 24.10 -6.84
CA ASN A 112 -14.90 23.75 -5.81
C ASN A 112 -14.12 22.50 -6.21
N LYS A 113 -14.78 21.50 -6.78
CA LYS A 113 -14.13 20.29 -7.29
C LYS A 113 -13.22 20.62 -8.48
N ARG A 114 -13.69 21.47 -9.39
CA ARG A 114 -12.88 21.93 -10.53
C ARG A 114 -11.60 22.58 -10.06
N ASN A 115 -11.66 23.56 -9.16
CA ASN A 115 -10.50 24.23 -8.59
C ASN A 115 -9.55 23.24 -7.88
N ALA A 116 -10.10 22.24 -7.16
CA ALA A 116 -9.30 21.20 -6.52
C ALA A 116 -8.56 20.32 -7.55
N ILE A 117 -9.21 19.97 -8.66
CA ILE A 117 -8.58 19.24 -9.78
C ILE A 117 -7.47 20.08 -10.41
N GLU A 118 -7.72 21.33 -10.76
CA GLU A 118 -6.73 22.24 -11.35
C GLU A 118 -5.49 22.40 -10.47
N ARG A 119 -5.69 22.63 -9.17
CA ARG A 119 -4.60 22.71 -8.20
C ARG A 119 -3.79 21.42 -8.13
N ALA A 120 -4.46 20.27 -8.05
CA ALA A 120 -3.80 18.98 -7.99
C ALA A 120 -3.00 18.68 -9.27
N LEU A 121 -3.56 18.97 -10.46
CA LEU A 121 -2.88 18.81 -11.75
C LEU A 121 -1.64 19.69 -11.85
N THR A 122 -1.76 20.95 -11.41
CA THR A 122 -0.65 21.92 -11.40
C THR A 122 0.48 21.40 -10.52
N TYR A 123 0.18 20.99 -9.28
CA TYR A 123 1.19 20.47 -8.36
C TYR A 123 1.82 19.16 -8.89
N MET A 124 1.00 18.23 -9.35
CA MET A 124 1.46 16.95 -9.87
C MET A 124 2.09 17.05 -11.27
N GLY A 125 2.03 18.23 -11.94
CA GLY A 125 2.54 18.42 -13.29
C GLY A 125 1.95 17.42 -14.28
N LEU A 126 0.63 17.24 -14.21
CA LEU A 126 -0.13 16.36 -15.10
C LEU A 126 -1.03 17.18 -16.00
N THR A 127 -1.26 16.66 -17.20
CA THR A 127 -2.21 17.24 -18.15
C THR A 127 -3.53 16.49 -18.12
N PRO A 128 -4.69 17.18 -18.24
CA PRO A 128 -5.98 16.52 -18.39
C PRO A 128 -5.97 15.44 -19.47
N GLY A 129 -6.64 14.34 -19.23
CA GLY A 129 -6.78 13.24 -20.18
C GLY A 129 -5.55 12.34 -20.38
N LYS A 130 -4.42 12.62 -19.71
CA LYS A 130 -3.24 11.76 -19.75
C LYS A 130 -3.56 10.37 -19.20
N ALA A 131 -3.20 9.29 -19.90
CA ALA A 131 -3.38 7.94 -19.39
C ALA A 131 -2.43 7.69 -18.20
N LEU A 132 -2.91 6.99 -17.16
CA LEU A 132 -2.08 6.73 -15.97
C LEU A 132 -0.86 5.87 -16.32
N VAL A 133 -0.99 4.95 -17.28
CA VAL A 133 0.11 4.12 -17.79
C VAL A 133 1.21 4.93 -18.49
N ASP A 134 0.93 6.14 -18.96
CA ASP A 134 1.92 7.03 -19.60
C ASP A 134 2.68 7.91 -18.60
N ILE A 135 2.47 7.72 -17.30
CA ILE A 135 3.13 8.50 -16.25
C ILE A 135 4.41 7.80 -15.84
N TYR A 136 5.55 8.39 -16.21
CA TYR A 136 6.88 7.92 -15.80
C TYR A 136 7.16 8.27 -14.34
N VAL A 137 8.02 7.50 -13.69
CA VAL A 137 8.45 7.70 -12.31
C VAL A 137 9.97 7.86 -12.24
N ASP A 138 10.43 8.76 -11.37
CA ASP A 138 11.86 9.03 -11.13
C ASP A 138 12.39 8.20 -9.96
N LYS A 139 11.54 7.92 -8.98
CA LYS A 139 11.86 7.15 -7.78
C LYS A 139 10.74 6.17 -7.44
N VAL A 140 11.10 5.11 -6.74
CA VAL A 140 10.14 4.11 -6.23
C VAL A 140 10.42 3.84 -4.76
N PHE A 141 9.38 3.89 -3.95
CA PHE A 141 9.43 3.62 -2.53
C PHE A 141 8.48 2.50 -2.15
N ILE A 142 9.04 1.35 -1.76
CA ILE A 142 8.31 0.23 -1.15
C ILE A 142 8.63 0.26 0.34
N GLY A 143 7.72 0.78 1.15
CA GLY A 143 7.97 1.03 2.55
C GLY A 143 6.70 1.43 3.29
N SER A 144 6.87 2.05 4.47
CA SER A 144 5.79 2.41 5.39
C SER A 144 5.35 1.26 6.30
N CYS A 145 5.01 1.59 7.55
CA CYS A 145 4.54 0.61 8.54
C CYS A 145 3.25 -0.12 8.14
N THR A 146 2.48 0.42 7.21
CA THR A 146 1.20 -0.15 6.75
C THR A 146 1.31 -0.97 5.47
N ASN A 147 2.39 -0.83 4.69
CA ASN A 147 2.54 -1.46 3.38
C ASN A 147 3.93 -2.09 3.17
N SER A 148 4.56 -2.52 4.25
CA SER A 148 5.86 -3.19 4.26
C SER A 148 5.90 -4.37 5.22
N ARG A 149 4.79 -5.08 5.36
CA ARG A 149 4.76 -6.35 6.09
C ARG A 149 5.38 -7.44 5.24
N ILE A 150 5.58 -8.61 5.83
CA ILE A 150 6.21 -9.72 5.10
C ILE A 150 5.38 -10.13 3.87
N GLU A 151 4.05 -10.06 3.95
CA GLU A 151 3.15 -10.34 2.83
C GLU A 151 3.35 -9.33 1.69
N ASP A 152 3.47 -8.05 2.01
CA ASP A 152 3.73 -6.97 1.04
C ASP A 152 5.10 -7.17 0.35
N MET A 153 6.12 -7.57 1.13
CA MET A 153 7.45 -7.87 0.59
C MET A 153 7.44 -9.08 -0.33
N ARG A 154 6.70 -10.14 0.04
CA ARG A 154 6.55 -11.34 -0.81
C ARG A 154 5.84 -11.03 -2.11
N GLU A 155 4.75 -10.26 -2.06
CA GLU A 155 4.00 -9.85 -3.25
C GLU A 155 4.87 -9.01 -4.19
N ALA A 156 5.55 -7.98 -3.68
CA ALA A 156 6.46 -7.17 -4.47
C ALA A 156 7.63 -7.98 -5.07
N ALA A 157 8.23 -8.88 -4.27
CA ALA A 157 9.31 -9.75 -4.74
C ALA A 157 8.84 -10.76 -5.81
N ALA A 158 7.59 -11.25 -5.72
CA ALA A 158 7.01 -12.13 -6.73
C ALA A 158 6.90 -11.42 -8.08
N VAL A 159 6.46 -10.16 -8.09
CA VAL A 159 6.40 -9.33 -9.30
C VAL A 159 7.80 -9.11 -9.88
N VAL A 160 8.78 -8.73 -9.05
CA VAL A 160 10.19 -8.55 -9.50
C VAL A 160 10.73 -9.82 -10.13
N ARG A 161 10.47 -10.97 -9.51
CA ARG A 161 10.90 -12.29 -10.02
C ARG A 161 10.21 -12.64 -11.35
N ALA A 162 8.90 -12.43 -11.44
CA ALA A 162 8.13 -12.74 -12.65
C ALA A 162 8.60 -11.90 -13.86
N LEU A 163 8.89 -10.62 -13.62
CA LEU A 163 9.40 -9.72 -14.67
C LEU A 163 10.85 -10.03 -15.08
N GLY A 164 11.68 -10.55 -14.16
CA GLY A 164 13.05 -10.99 -14.45
C GLY A 164 13.99 -9.93 -15.03
N ARG A 165 13.68 -8.64 -14.81
CA ARG A 165 14.40 -7.49 -15.36
C ARG A 165 14.98 -6.62 -14.24
N LYS A 166 15.90 -5.75 -14.63
CA LYS A 166 16.44 -4.71 -13.72
C LYS A 166 15.49 -3.52 -13.63
N VAL A 167 15.69 -2.73 -12.57
CA VAL A 167 15.10 -1.39 -12.44
C VAL A 167 15.38 -0.58 -13.69
N ALA A 168 14.36 0.10 -14.22
CA ALA A 168 14.45 0.88 -15.45
C ALA A 168 15.46 2.03 -15.32
N SER A 169 16.14 2.36 -16.42
CA SER A 169 17.23 3.37 -16.43
C SER A 169 16.78 4.78 -16.09
N ASN A 170 15.50 5.11 -16.27
CA ASN A 170 14.94 6.40 -15.86
C ASN A 170 14.62 6.48 -14.35
N VAL A 171 14.53 5.33 -13.65
CA VAL A 171 14.31 5.29 -12.21
C VAL A 171 15.65 5.47 -11.50
N ARG A 172 15.86 6.66 -10.94
CA ARG A 172 17.12 7.03 -10.28
C ARG A 172 17.34 6.30 -8.97
N MET A 173 16.25 5.92 -8.29
CA MET A 173 16.28 5.24 -7.01
C MET A 173 15.03 4.37 -6.84
N ALA A 174 15.23 3.11 -6.59
CA ALA A 174 14.17 2.19 -6.16
C ALA A 174 14.57 1.60 -4.81
N MET A 175 13.83 1.91 -3.75
CA MET A 175 14.17 1.44 -2.39
C MET A 175 13.09 0.57 -1.80
N VAL A 176 13.52 -0.37 -0.97
CA VAL A 176 12.67 -1.26 -0.18
C VAL A 176 13.04 -1.10 1.29
N VAL A 177 12.07 -0.69 2.10
CA VAL A 177 12.22 -0.43 3.53
C VAL A 177 11.29 -1.36 4.30
N PRO A 178 11.77 -2.43 4.93
CA PRO A 178 10.95 -3.33 5.74
C PRO A 178 10.22 -2.60 6.87
N GLY A 179 9.00 -3.02 7.19
CA GLY A 179 8.14 -2.34 8.16
C GLY A 179 8.59 -2.43 9.62
N SER A 180 9.47 -3.40 9.94
CA SER A 180 10.08 -3.58 11.27
C SER A 180 11.31 -4.46 11.18
N GLY A 181 12.10 -4.52 12.28
CA GLY A 181 13.26 -5.41 12.39
C GLY A 181 12.87 -6.88 12.18
N LEU A 182 11.77 -7.33 12.79
CA LEU A 182 11.30 -8.71 12.64
C LEU A 182 10.89 -9.03 11.18
N VAL A 183 10.26 -8.08 10.48
CA VAL A 183 9.95 -8.25 9.05
C VAL A 183 11.23 -8.32 8.23
N LYS A 184 12.23 -7.48 8.54
CA LYS A 184 13.52 -7.51 7.85
C LYS A 184 14.19 -8.87 8.01
N GLU A 185 14.34 -9.35 9.25
CA GLU A 185 14.91 -10.66 9.53
C GLU A 185 14.20 -11.79 8.80
N GLN A 186 12.87 -11.77 8.81
CA GLN A 186 12.07 -12.77 8.10
C GLN A 186 12.27 -12.69 6.60
N ALA A 187 12.23 -11.50 6.01
CA ALA A 187 12.44 -11.29 4.58
C ALA A 187 13.86 -11.73 4.14
N GLU A 188 14.85 -11.52 5.00
CA GLU A 188 16.23 -11.96 4.75
C GLU A 188 16.37 -13.47 4.84
N ARG A 189 15.74 -14.12 5.82
CA ARG A 189 15.69 -15.61 5.89
C ARG A 189 15.01 -16.24 4.68
N GLU A 190 13.98 -15.57 4.14
CA GLU A 190 13.26 -16.02 2.94
C GLU A 190 13.98 -15.65 1.63
N GLY A 191 15.11 -14.93 1.69
CA GLY A 191 15.90 -14.52 0.53
C GLY A 191 15.27 -13.40 -0.31
N LEU A 192 14.21 -12.73 0.18
CA LEU A 192 13.51 -11.67 -0.57
C LEU A 192 14.42 -10.48 -0.87
N HIS A 193 15.31 -10.13 0.07
CA HIS A 193 16.29 -9.07 -0.11
C HIS A 193 17.24 -9.32 -1.30
N GLN A 194 17.57 -10.58 -1.57
CA GLN A 194 18.42 -10.94 -2.71
C GLN A 194 17.74 -10.68 -4.04
N ILE A 195 16.41 -10.96 -4.14
CA ILE A 195 15.60 -10.69 -5.31
C ILE A 195 15.60 -9.20 -5.64
N PHE A 196 15.34 -8.36 -4.63
CA PHE A 196 15.33 -6.91 -4.79
C PHE A 196 16.70 -6.37 -5.17
N LYS A 197 17.76 -6.75 -4.44
CA LYS A 197 19.13 -6.31 -4.76
C LYS A 197 19.57 -6.77 -6.16
N ALA A 198 19.26 -8.00 -6.54
CA ALA A 198 19.57 -8.52 -7.86
C ALA A 198 18.88 -7.74 -8.98
N ALA A 199 17.69 -7.19 -8.75
CA ALA A 199 16.99 -6.33 -9.70
C ALA A 199 17.45 -4.85 -9.67
N GLY A 200 18.29 -4.45 -8.70
CA GLY A 200 18.81 -3.08 -8.58
C GLY A 200 18.05 -2.20 -7.59
N PHE A 201 17.22 -2.77 -6.73
CA PHE A 201 16.64 -2.04 -5.60
C PHE A 201 17.64 -1.89 -4.46
N GLU A 202 17.55 -0.78 -3.75
CA GLU A 202 18.26 -0.55 -2.50
C GLU A 202 17.47 -1.17 -1.34
N TRP A 203 18.10 -2.10 -0.62
CA TRP A 203 17.55 -2.72 0.58
C TRP A 203 17.98 -1.91 1.80
N ARG A 204 17.02 -1.33 2.50
CA ARG A 204 17.25 -0.38 3.59
C ARG A 204 16.98 -0.98 4.97
N GLU A 205 17.42 -0.27 5.99
CA GLU A 205 17.04 -0.55 7.37
C GLU A 205 15.59 -0.12 7.66
N PRO A 206 14.87 -0.83 8.57
CA PRO A 206 13.51 -0.45 8.97
C PRO A 206 13.47 0.97 9.53
N GLY A 207 12.47 1.73 9.08
CA GLY A 207 12.27 3.11 9.51
C GLY A 207 11.28 3.86 8.65
N CYS A 208 11.07 5.13 8.95
CA CYS A 208 10.16 5.98 8.18
C CYS A 208 10.71 6.33 6.80
N SER A 209 12.05 6.53 6.67
CA SER A 209 12.72 6.83 5.41
C SER A 209 11.93 7.85 4.59
N MET A 210 11.76 7.61 3.28
CA MET A 210 11.02 8.51 2.39
C MET A 210 9.53 8.69 2.74
N CYS A 211 8.94 7.85 3.59
CA CYS A 211 7.52 7.99 3.95
C CYS A 211 7.15 9.39 4.50
N LEU A 212 8.09 10.05 5.19
CA LEU A 212 7.94 11.39 5.78
C LEU A 212 9.01 12.39 5.30
N ALA A 213 10.00 11.93 4.56
CA ALA A 213 11.15 12.74 4.13
C ALA A 213 11.88 13.47 5.29
N MET A 214 11.98 12.79 6.45
CA MET A 214 12.63 13.35 7.64
C MET A 214 14.15 13.12 7.65
N ASN A 215 14.69 12.45 6.64
CA ASN A 215 16.11 12.17 6.44
C ASN A 215 16.51 12.55 4.99
N ALA A 216 17.69 12.09 4.55
CA ALA A 216 18.16 12.33 3.20
C ALA A 216 17.34 11.63 2.10
N ASP A 217 16.55 10.60 2.47
CA ASP A 217 15.68 9.89 1.54
C ASP A 217 14.42 10.73 1.27
N ARG A 218 14.49 11.57 0.25
CA ARG A 218 13.41 12.48 -0.14
C ARG A 218 13.34 12.67 -1.65
N LEU A 219 12.22 13.23 -2.10
CA LEU A 219 12.06 13.71 -3.46
C LEU A 219 12.61 15.13 -3.58
N GLU A 220 13.28 15.41 -4.68
CA GLU A 220 13.57 16.75 -5.09
C GLU A 220 12.33 17.37 -5.77
N PRO A 221 12.26 18.73 -5.85
CA PRO A 221 11.14 19.40 -6.51
C PRO A 221 10.93 18.90 -7.93
N GLY A 222 9.69 18.53 -8.24
CA GLY A 222 9.29 17.98 -9.54
C GLY A 222 9.53 16.48 -9.72
N GLU A 223 10.34 15.82 -8.91
CA GLU A 223 10.52 14.37 -8.98
C GLU A 223 9.21 13.61 -8.64
N ARG A 224 8.99 12.53 -9.33
CA ARG A 224 7.79 11.69 -9.25
C ARG A 224 8.10 10.34 -8.64
N CYS A 225 7.31 9.93 -7.65
CA CYS A 225 7.50 8.66 -6.94
C CYS A 225 6.27 7.76 -7.03
N ALA A 226 6.47 6.49 -7.41
CA ALA A 226 5.53 5.43 -7.11
C ALA A 226 5.78 4.96 -5.67
N SER A 227 4.82 5.16 -4.78
CA SER A 227 5.03 5.02 -3.34
C SER A 227 3.96 4.15 -2.68
N THR A 228 4.38 3.28 -1.78
CA THR A 228 3.49 2.52 -0.90
C THR A 228 3.19 3.25 0.42
N SER A 229 3.54 4.52 0.53
CA SER A 229 3.16 5.38 1.65
C SER A 229 1.65 5.44 1.81
N ASN A 230 1.16 5.84 2.99
CA ASN A 230 -0.28 5.94 3.26
C ASN A 230 -0.86 7.35 3.01
N ARG A 231 -0.03 8.30 2.65
CA ARG A 231 -0.39 9.71 2.39
C ARG A 231 0.44 10.27 1.25
N ASN A 232 -0.15 11.21 0.51
CA ASN A 232 0.48 11.90 -0.62
C ASN A 232 0.14 13.40 -0.70
N PHE A 233 -0.15 14.04 0.43
CA PHE A 233 -0.33 15.48 0.42
C PHE A 233 0.93 16.22 -0.06
N GLU A 234 0.76 17.43 -0.53
CA GLU A 234 1.84 18.29 -1.04
C GLU A 234 3.03 18.34 -0.08
N GLY A 235 4.22 18.02 -0.55
CA GLY A 235 5.46 18.03 0.23
C GLY A 235 5.69 16.81 1.13
N ARG A 236 4.79 15.81 1.15
CA ARG A 236 4.89 14.64 2.04
C ARG A 236 6.23 13.90 1.96
N GLN A 237 6.73 13.68 0.77
CA GLN A 237 8.01 12.98 0.53
C GLN A 237 9.15 13.93 0.11
N GLY A 238 8.98 15.23 0.34
CA GLY A 238 9.92 16.30 -0.01
C GLY A 238 9.19 17.48 -0.65
N ALA A 239 9.69 18.70 -0.42
CA ALA A 239 9.10 19.92 -0.96
C ALA A 239 9.02 19.87 -2.50
N GLY A 240 7.82 20.05 -3.06
CA GLY A 240 7.58 19.97 -4.51
C GLY A 240 7.65 18.55 -5.09
N GLY A 241 7.85 17.51 -4.27
CA GLY A 241 7.83 16.12 -4.69
C GLY A 241 6.42 15.63 -5.05
N ARG A 242 6.30 14.80 -6.07
CA ARG A 242 5.05 14.32 -6.67
C ARG A 242 4.84 12.85 -6.33
N THR A 243 4.01 12.57 -5.34
CA THR A 243 3.80 11.21 -4.82
C THR A 243 2.52 10.60 -5.37
N HIS A 244 2.65 9.44 -6.02
CA HIS A 244 1.53 8.58 -6.41
C HIS A 244 1.47 7.38 -5.47
N LEU A 245 0.34 7.19 -4.79
CA LEU A 245 0.12 6.00 -3.96
C LEU A 245 -0.27 4.81 -4.83
N VAL A 246 0.40 3.71 -4.59
CA VAL A 246 0.17 2.42 -5.27
C VAL A 246 0.35 1.25 -4.30
N SER A 247 -0.07 0.05 -4.69
CA SER A 247 0.24 -1.17 -3.93
C SER A 247 1.73 -1.56 -4.05
N PRO A 248 2.27 -2.40 -3.15
CA PRO A 248 3.64 -2.91 -3.26
C PRO A 248 3.94 -3.60 -4.60
N ALA A 249 3.01 -4.40 -5.11
CA ALA A 249 3.11 -5.02 -6.43
C ALA A 249 3.20 -3.98 -7.57
N MET A 250 2.34 -2.96 -7.54
CA MET A 250 2.35 -1.88 -8.52
C MET A 250 3.63 -1.05 -8.45
N ALA A 251 4.15 -0.78 -7.24
CA ALA A 251 5.41 -0.07 -7.06
C ALA A 251 6.59 -0.88 -7.64
N ALA A 252 6.62 -2.19 -7.37
CA ALA A 252 7.64 -3.08 -7.93
C ALA A 252 7.61 -3.12 -9.46
N ALA A 253 6.41 -3.25 -10.05
CA ALA A 253 6.23 -3.21 -11.51
C ALA A 253 6.66 -1.86 -12.09
N ALA A 254 6.27 -0.75 -11.46
CA ALA A 254 6.66 0.60 -11.90
C ALA A 254 8.18 0.82 -11.86
N ALA A 255 8.89 0.24 -10.88
CA ALA A 255 10.35 0.31 -10.83
C ALA A 255 11.00 -0.37 -12.04
N ILE A 256 10.48 -1.51 -12.45
CA ILE A 256 11.03 -2.30 -13.57
C ILE A 256 10.68 -1.69 -14.93
N HIS A 257 9.50 -1.10 -15.08
CA HIS A 257 9.03 -0.51 -16.33
C HIS A 257 9.39 0.97 -16.48
N GLY A 258 9.67 1.68 -15.37
CA GLY A 258 9.93 3.12 -15.37
C GLY A 258 8.68 3.99 -15.44
N HIS A 259 7.49 3.39 -15.53
CA HIS A 259 6.18 4.02 -15.57
C HIS A 259 5.12 3.12 -14.94
N PHE A 260 3.90 3.61 -14.72
CA PHE A 260 2.84 2.77 -14.19
C PHE A 260 2.37 1.74 -15.23
N VAL A 261 2.12 0.51 -14.77
CA VAL A 261 1.62 -0.61 -15.58
C VAL A 261 0.55 -1.39 -14.81
N ASP A 262 -0.31 -2.09 -15.52
CA ASP A 262 -1.27 -2.99 -14.88
C ASP A 262 -0.56 -4.27 -14.43
N VAL A 263 -0.33 -4.39 -13.13
CA VAL A 263 0.41 -5.52 -12.54
C VAL A 263 -0.25 -6.87 -12.78
N ARG A 264 -1.57 -6.91 -13.01
CA ARG A 264 -2.31 -8.16 -13.29
C ARG A 264 -1.85 -8.88 -14.56
N GLN A 265 -1.09 -8.20 -15.42
CA GLN A 265 -0.51 -8.78 -16.62
C GLN A 265 0.71 -9.68 -16.34
N PHE A 266 1.23 -9.64 -15.10
CA PHE A 266 2.50 -10.29 -14.74
C PHE A 266 2.41 -11.25 -13.55
N VAL A 267 1.26 -11.31 -12.84
CA VAL A 267 1.03 -12.16 -11.66
C VAL A 267 -0.33 -12.85 -11.73
#